data_e9c57cf8d4e501aa5cbfd81733be4bf0
#
_entry.id   e9c57cf8d4e501aa5cbfd81733be4bf0
#
_cell.length_a   1.000
_cell.length_b   1.000
_cell.length_c   1.000
_cell.angle_alpha   90.00
_cell.angle_beta   90.00
_cell.angle_gamma   90.00
#
_symmetry.space_group_name_H-M   'P 1'
#
loop_
_entity.id
_entity.type
_entity.pdbx_description
1 polymer ?
#
loop_
_entity_poly.entity_id
_entity_poly.type
_entity_poly.pdbx_seq_one_letter_code
_entity_poly.pdbx_strand_id
1 'polypeptide(L)'
;EMVNFTELTEALPKADIVLSVLPKTPDTTHLLKDEHFNAMKNDAIFMNFGRGNLVDEKVLIRAIEAGEIGYAVLDVFEEEPLSANNPLWSYSNVIVSPHVSSHSSRYVERSLDIFKPSLTKWLDGDTALENVMDLSRGY
;
A
#
# COMPACT_ATOMS: atom_id res chain seq x y z
N GLU A 1 -15.04 -1.84 12.67
CA GLU A 1 -15.23 -0.39 12.90
C GLU A 1 -14.51 0.36 11.79
N MET A 2 -15.16 1.37 11.17
CA MET A 2 -14.51 2.25 10.19
C MET A 2 -14.18 3.56 10.88
N VAL A 3 -12.93 4.04 10.67
CA VAL A 3 -12.44 5.31 11.20
C VAL A 3 -11.89 6.17 10.07
N ASN A 4 -11.88 7.48 10.24
CA ASN A 4 -11.26 8.40 9.29
C ASN A 4 -9.72 8.35 9.39
N PHE A 5 -9.01 8.75 8.33
CA PHE A 5 -7.55 8.89 8.38
C PHE A 5 -7.07 9.87 9.46
N THR A 6 -7.88 10.85 9.84
CA THR A 6 -7.59 11.77 10.94
C THR A 6 -7.60 11.09 12.32
N GLU A 7 -8.14 9.88 12.41
CA GLU A 7 -8.27 9.10 13.65
C GLU A 7 -7.29 7.92 13.70
N LEU A 8 -6.33 7.85 12.77
CA LEU A 8 -5.37 6.74 12.68
C LEU A 8 -4.59 6.56 14.00
N THR A 9 -4.10 7.64 14.61
CA THR A 9 -3.34 7.58 15.86
C THR A 9 -4.13 7.00 17.03
N GLU A 10 -5.45 7.01 16.97
CA GLU A 10 -6.33 6.39 17.98
C GLU A 10 -6.64 4.90 17.66
N ALA A 11 -6.59 4.55 16.37
CA ALA A 11 -6.88 3.20 15.91
C ALA A 11 -5.64 2.28 15.94
N LEU A 12 -4.47 2.81 15.57
CA LEU A 12 -3.21 2.07 15.45
C LEU A 12 -2.79 1.31 16.72
N PRO A 13 -2.96 1.84 17.95
CA PRO A 13 -2.62 1.11 19.17
C PRO A 13 -3.40 -0.18 19.40
N LYS A 14 -4.52 -0.36 18.68
CA LYS A 14 -5.38 -1.53 18.80
C LYS A 14 -5.03 -2.63 17.79
N ALA A 15 -4.19 -2.30 16.80
CA ALA A 15 -3.89 -3.19 15.69
C ALA A 15 -2.63 -4.03 15.96
N ASP A 16 -2.72 -5.33 15.69
CA ASP A 16 -1.56 -6.24 15.65
C ASP A 16 -0.95 -6.26 14.25
N ILE A 17 -1.77 -6.01 13.22
CA ILE A 17 -1.36 -5.95 11.82
C ILE A 17 -1.94 -4.67 11.20
N VAL A 18 -1.09 -3.88 10.58
CA VAL A 18 -1.45 -2.68 9.81
C VAL A 18 -1.14 -2.95 8.35
N LEU A 19 -2.18 -3.15 7.54
CA LEU A 19 -2.06 -3.46 6.12
C LEU A 19 -2.51 -2.27 5.28
N SER A 20 -1.65 -1.80 4.37
CA SER A 20 -1.99 -0.82 3.34
C SER A 20 -2.11 -1.46 1.96
N VAL A 21 -3.20 -1.10 1.27
CA VAL A 21 -3.45 -1.35 -0.15
C VAL A 21 -3.88 -0.06 -0.86
N LEU A 22 -3.47 1.09 -0.34
CA LEU A 22 -3.88 2.41 -0.83
C LEU A 22 -3.23 2.73 -2.19
N PRO A 23 -3.97 3.39 -3.10
CA PRO A 23 -3.43 3.91 -4.35
C PRO A 23 -2.50 5.11 -4.08
N LYS A 24 -1.70 5.48 -5.09
CA LYS A 24 -0.92 6.72 -5.07
C LYS A 24 -1.79 7.90 -5.44
N THR A 25 -2.04 8.78 -4.49
CA THR A 25 -2.77 10.05 -4.68
C THR A 25 -2.05 11.16 -3.92
N PRO A 26 -2.38 12.44 -4.15
CA PRO A 26 -1.89 13.52 -3.30
C PRO A 26 -2.20 13.30 -1.82
N ASP A 27 -3.39 12.79 -1.49
CA ASP A 27 -3.85 12.59 -0.11
C ASP A 27 -3.19 11.38 0.59
N THR A 28 -2.71 10.40 -0.17
CA THR A 28 -2.04 9.21 0.38
C THR A 28 -0.52 9.32 0.37
N THR A 29 0.03 10.35 -0.28
CA THR A 29 1.47 10.57 -0.33
C THR A 29 1.98 11.04 1.02
N HIS A 30 2.91 10.27 1.60
CA HIS A 30 3.49 10.47 2.93
C HIS A 30 2.39 10.63 4.02
N LEU A 31 1.32 9.87 3.86
CA LEU A 31 0.21 9.83 4.83
C LEU A 31 0.69 9.31 6.18
N LEU A 32 1.49 8.24 6.18
CA LEU A 32 2.06 7.69 7.39
C LEU A 32 3.36 8.43 7.74
N LYS A 33 3.41 8.95 8.95
CA LYS A 33 4.51 9.73 9.53
C LYS A 33 4.99 9.08 10.81
N ASP A 34 6.01 9.65 11.44
CA ASP A 34 6.55 9.19 12.72
C ASP A 34 5.48 8.95 13.79
N GLU A 35 4.56 9.89 13.92
CA GLU A 35 3.48 9.81 14.91
C GLU A 35 2.61 8.55 14.77
N HIS A 36 2.46 8.06 13.53
CA HIS A 36 1.68 6.86 13.25
C HIS A 36 2.43 5.60 13.66
N PHE A 37 3.74 5.51 13.37
CA PHE A 37 4.57 4.38 13.79
C PHE A 37 4.73 4.35 15.31
N ASN A 38 4.96 5.51 15.93
CA ASN A 38 5.00 5.65 17.39
C ASN A 38 3.69 5.23 18.09
N ALA A 39 2.56 5.33 17.39
CA ALA A 39 1.26 4.90 17.90
C ALA A 39 0.99 3.41 17.71
N MET A 40 1.74 2.71 16.86
CA MET A 40 1.60 1.26 16.68
C MET A 40 2.13 0.50 17.90
N LYS A 41 1.75 -0.78 18.02
CA LYS A 41 2.37 -1.66 19.00
C LYS A 41 3.79 -1.99 18.58
N ASN A 42 4.73 -2.10 19.52
CA ASN A 42 6.12 -2.44 19.24
C ASN A 42 6.32 -3.84 18.62
N ASP A 43 5.33 -4.71 18.72
CA ASP A 43 5.27 -6.03 18.08
C ASP A 43 4.35 -6.08 16.87
N ALA A 44 3.76 -4.94 16.47
CA ALA A 44 2.90 -4.86 15.30
C ALA A 44 3.65 -5.21 13.99
N ILE A 45 2.90 -5.75 13.04
CA ILE A 45 3.37 -6.02 11.68
C ILE A 45 2.83 -4.94 10.75
N PHE A 46 3.71 -4.13 10.18
CA PHE A 46 3.34 -3.19 9.11
C PHE A 46 3.49 -3.85 7.74
N MET A 47 2.45 -3.80 6.92
CA MET A 47 2.44 -4.38 5.58
C MET A 47 2.07 -3.32 4.54
N ASN A 48 2.86 -3.16 3.48
CA ASN A 48 2.51 -2.26 2.37
C ASN A 48 2.48 -3.03 1.04
N PHE A 49 1.27 -3.24 0.53
CA PHE A 49 0.96 -3.83 -0.78
C PHE A 49 0.25 -2.83 -1.70
N GLY A 50 0.18 -1.57 -1.30
CA GLY A 50 -0.41 -0.49 -2.08
C GLY A 50 0.60 0.21 -2.97
N ARG A 51 1.19 1.30 -2.48
CA ARG A 51 2.24 2.06 -3.17
C ARG A 51 3.28 2.56 -2.17
N GLY A 52 4.54 2.63 -2.60
CA GLY A 52 5.68 2.99 -1.76
C GLY A 52 5.62 4.41 -1.20
N ASN A 53 5.04 5.34 -1.94
CA ASN A 53 4.88 6.73 -1.52
C ASN A 53 3.98 6.95 -0.29
N LEU A 54 3.36 5.91 0.27
CA LEU A 54 2.52 6.00 1.47
C LEU A 54 3.30 6.54 2.68
N VAL A 55 4.56 6.20 2.78
CA VAL A 55 5.47 6.61 3.85
C VAL A 55 6.81 7.04 3.25
N ASP A 56 7.39 8.12 3.74
CA ASP A 56 8.80 8.45 3.46
C ASP A 56 9.67 7.29 3.97
N GLU A 57 10.48 6.72 3.10
CA GLU A 57 11.30 5.55 3.43
C GLU A 57 12.21 5.78 4.64
N LYS A 58 12.67 7.02 4.86
CA LYS A 58 13.48 7.37 6.04
C LYS A 58 12.67 7.26 7.34
N VAL A 59 11.40 7.58 7.29
CA VAL A 59 10.47 7.44 8.44
C VAL A 59 10.32 5.95 8.77
N LEU A 60 10.09 5.13 7.76
CA LEU A 60 9.94 3.69 7.94
C LEU A 60 11.23 3.04 8.49
N ILE A 61 12.39 3.37 7.91
CA ILE A 61 13.69 2.86 8.36
C ILE A 61 13.91 3.22 9.83
N ARG A 62 13.67 4.49 10.20
CA ARG A 62 13.82 4.92 11.60
C ARG A 62 12.88 4.17 12.54
N ALA A 63 11.62 3.95 12.15
CA ALA A 63 10.65 3.21 12.95
C ALA A 63 11.10 1.75 13.19
N ILE A 64 11.70 1.12 12.18
CA ILE A 64 12.29 -0.24 12.27
C ILE A 64 13.49 -0.23 13.24
N GLU A 65 14.41 0.73 13.06
CA GLU A 65 15.63 0.85 13.88
C GLU A 65 15.32 1.20 15.35
N ALA A 66 14.30 2.01 15.57
CA ALA A 66 13.84 2.36 16.92
C ALA A 66 13.01 1.26 17.60
N GLY A 67 12.61 0.20 16.87
CA GLY A 67 11.74 -0.85 17.40
C GLY A 67 10.32 -0.38 17.69
N GLU A 68 9.84 0.61 16.95
CA GLU A 68 8.46 1.12 17.04
C GLU A 68 7.46 0.14 16.44
N ILE A 69 7.93 -0.75 15.53
CA ILE A 69 7.19 -1.88 14.97
C ILE A 69 8.03 -3.14 15.03
N GLY A 70 7.37 -4.29 15.15
CA GLY A 70 8.05 -5.59 15.24
C GLY A 70 8.56 -6.07 13.89
N TYR A 71 7.73 -5.95 12.84
CA TYR A 71 8.04 -6.45 11.51
C TYR A 71 7.51 -5.52 10.42
N ALA A 72 8.18 -5.52 9.25
CA ALA A 72 7.68 -4.88 8.03
C ALA A 72 7.65 -5.89 6.87
N VAL A 73 6.55 -5.88 6.09
CA VAL A 73 6.39 -6.67 4.86
C VAL A 73 6.10 -5.71 3.72
N LEU A 74 7.05 -5.56 2.82
CA LEU A 74 7.06 -4.50 1.82
C LEU A 74 7.12 -5.10 0.41
N ASP A 75 6.08 -4.86 -0.37
CA ASP A 75 6.03 -5.26 -1.79
C ASP A 75 6.25 -4.05 -2.72
N VAL A 76 6.22 -2.84 -2.17
CA VAL A 76 6.30 -1.57 -2.90
C VAL A 76 7.22 -0.58 -2.21
N PHE A 77 7.91 0.27 -3.00
CA PHE A 77 8.92 1.22 -2.54
C PHE A 77 8.74 2.58 -3.21
N GLU A 78 9.32 3.64 -2.65
CA GLU A 78 9.28 4.98 -3.28
C GLU A 78 10.01 4.98 -4.62
N GLU A 79 11.14 4.28 -4.68
CA GLU A 79 11.92 4.04 -5.90
C GLU A 79 11.93 2.55 -6.22
N GLU A 80 11.46 2.19 -7.39
CA GLU A 80 11.41 0.82 -7.89
C GLU A 80 12.18 0.69 -9.21
N PRO A 81 13.08 -0.31 -9.33
CA PRO A 81 13.39 -1.35 -8.34
C PRO A 81 14.16 -0.81 -7.13
N LEU A 82 13.93 -1.39 -5.93
CA LEU A 82 14.63 -1.02 -4.71
C LEU A 82 16.15 -1.12 -4.91
N SER A 83 16.88 -0.05 -4.60
CA SER A 83 18.33 -0.01 -4.73
C SER A 83 19.01 -1.16 -4.00
N ALA A 84 20.02 -1.79 -4.63
CA ALA A 84 20.78 -2.88 -4.01
C ALA A 84 21.50 -2.47 -2.71
N ASN A 85 21.76 -1.18 -2.52
CA ASN A 85 22.41 -0.63 -1.32
C ASN A 85 21.39 -0.16 -0.27
N ASN A 86 20.09 -0.40 -0.48
CA ASN A 86 19.07 0.05 0.45
C ASN A 86 19.16 -0.75 1.76
N PRO A 87 19.14 -0.09 2.93
CA PRO A 87 19.27 -0.76 4.23
C PRO A 87 18.13 -1.74 4.54
N LEU A 88 16.95 -1.58 3.92
CA LEU A 88 15.81 -2.49 4.10
C LEU A 88 16.16 -3.96 3.78
N TRP A 89 17.16 -4.22 2.92
CA TRP A 89 17.63 -5.56 2.61
C TRP A 89 18.34 -6.25 3.79
N SER A 90 18.86 -5.49 4.74
CA SER A 90 19.71 -6.00 5.83
C SER A 90 18.97 -6.26 7.15
N TYR A 91 17.75 -5.75 7.31
CA TYR A 91 16.99 -5.93 8.54
C TYR A 91 16.34 -7.32 8.59
N SER A 92 16.61 -8.08 9.65
CA SER A 92 16.10 -9.46 9.84
C SER A 92 14.59 -9.53 10.06
N ASN A 93 13.98 -8.41 10.43
CA ASN A 93 12.53 -8.26 10.65
C ASN A 93 11.82 -7.55 9.48
N VAL A 94 12.47 -7.44 8.31
CA VAL A 94 11.89 -6.88 7.08
C VAL A 94 11.82 -7.95 6.00
N ILE A 95 10.66 -8.12 5.41
CA ILE A 95 10.45 -8.96 4.22
C ILE A 95 10.21 -8.03 3.03
N VAL A 96 11.03 -8.20 1.99
CA VAL A 96 10.97 -7.45 0.73
C VAL A 96 10.50 -8.38 -0.38
N SER A 97 9.53 -7.94 -1.19
CA SER A 97 9.14 -8.59 -2.44
C SER A 97 9.09 -7.58 -3.59
N PRO A 98 9.28 -8.01 -4.86
CA PRO A 98 9.52 -7.11 -5.98
C PRO A 98 8.21 -6.71 -6.69
N HIS A 99 7.26 -6.09 -5.96
CA HIS A 99 5.97 -5.61 -6.46
C HIS A 99 5.17 -6.70 -7.20
N VAL A 100 4.98 -7.84 -6.54
CA VAL A 100 4.36 -9.04 -7.13
C VAL A 100 3.11 -9.53 -6.38
N SER A 101 2.69 -8.85 -5.33
CA SER A 101 1.57 -9.28 -4.48
C SER A 101 0.25 -9.46 -5.24
N SER A 102 0.07 -8.75 -6.37
CA SER A 102 -1.10 -8.91 -7.24
C SER A 102 -0.99 -10.05 -8.24
N HIS A 103 0.17 -10.70 -8.40
CA HIS A 103 0.37 -11.76 -9.37
C HIS A 103 -0.44 -13.01 -9.02
N SER A 104 -1.19 -13.48 -10.01
CA SER A 104 -2.03 -14.67 -9.88
C SER A 104 -2.03 -15.41 -11.21
N SER A 105 -2.07 -16.76 -11.18
CA SER A 105 -2.23 -17.59 -12.39
C SER A 105 -3.52 -17.29 -13.17
N ARG A 106 -4.50 -16.66 -12.52
CA ARG A 106 -5.78 -16.25 -13.10
C ARG A 106 -5.90 -14.74 -13.35
N TYR A 107 -4.80 -13.98 -13.28
CA TYR A 107 -4.83 -12.52 -13.41
C TYR A 107 -5.47 -12.06 -14.74
N VAL A 108 -4.99 -12.59 -15.86
CA VAL A 108 -5.48 -12.24 -17.20
C VAL A 108 -6.94 -12.63 -17.36
N GLU A 109 -7.31 -13.85 -16.95
CA GLU A 109 -8.69 -14.35 -17.03
C GLU A 109 -9.65 -13.40 -16.27
N ARG A 110 -9.35 -13.09 -15.02
CA ARG A 110 -10.17 -12.18 -14.18
C ARG A 110 -10.24 -10.76 -14.75
N SER A 111 -9.14 -10.27 -15.32
CA SER A 111 -9.13 -8.95 -15.96
C SER A 111 -10.03 -8.91 -17.19
N LEU A 112 -10.06 -9.99 -17.98
CA LEU A 112 -10.95 -10.10 -19.16
C LEU A 112 -12.43 -10.22 -18.76
N ASP A 113 -12.74 -10.86 -17.64
CA ASP A 113 -14.11 -10.97 -17.13
C ASP A 113 -14.70 -9.57 -16.79
N ILE A 114 -13.86 -8.63 -16.38
CA ILE A 114 -14.24 -7.24 -16.10
C ILE A 114 -14.22 -6.41 -17.39
N PHE A 115 -13.17 -6.56 -18.21
CA PHE A 115 -12.95 -5.74 -19.40
C PHE A 115 -13.98 -5.96 -20.50
N LYS A 116 -14.33 -7.23 -20.79
CA LYS A 116 -15.23 -7.57 -21.90
C LYS A 116 -16.62 -6.93 -21.78
N PRO A 117 -17.32 -7.02 -20.61
CA PRO A 117 -18.61 -6.34 -20.45
C PRO A 117 -18.51 -4.81 -20.61
N SER A 118 -17.44 -4.19 -20.07
CA SER A 118 -17.22 -2.76 -20.20
C SER A 118 -16.97 -2.36 -21.66
N LEU A 119 -16.18 -3.13 -22.41
CA LEU A 119 -15.94 -2.90 -23.83
C LEU A 119 -17.24 -3.01 -24.65
N THR A 120 -18.07 -4.03 -24.38
CA THR A 120 -19.37 -4.18 -25.07
C THR A 120 -20.25 -2.96 -24.83
N LYS A 121 -20.43 -2.55 -23.58
CA LYS A 121 -21.18 -1.32 -23.25
C LYS A 121 -20.65 -0.10 -24.02
N TRP A 122 -19.33 0.10 -24.01
CA TRP A 122 -18.70 1.23 -24.69
C TRP A 122 -18.95 1.23 -26.21
N LEU A 123 -18.87 0.06 -26.86
CA LEU A 123 -19.15 -0.11 -28.30
C LEU A 123 -20.62 0.19 -28.63
N ASP A 124 -21.54 -0.11 -27.72
CA ASP A 124 -22.97 0.17 -27.83
C ASP A 124 -23.33 1.64 -27.52
N GLY A 125 -22.32 2.49 -27.19
CA GLY A 125 -22.50 3.89 -26.84
C GLY A 125 -23.01 4.14 -25.42
N ASP A 126 -23.01 3.10 -24.57
CA ASP A 126 -23.35 3.24 -23.15
C ASP A 126 -22.14 3.87 -22.41
N THR A 127 -22.39 4.93 -21.65
CA THR A 127 -21.38 5.63 -20.84
C THR A 127 -21.34 5.17 -19.38
N ALA A 128 -22.29 4.33 -18.96
CA ALA A 128 -22.34 3.77 -17.61
C ALA A 128 -21.38 2.58 -17.47
N LEU A 129 -20.08 2.84 -17.64
CA LEU A 129 -19.03 1.84 -17.54
C LEU A 129 -18.66 1.59 -16.09
N GLU A 130 -18.26 0.35 -15.78
CA GLU A 130 -17.74 -0.03 -14.47
C GLU A 130 -16.21 0.13 -14.44
N ASN A 131 -15.68 0.43 -13.25
CA ASN A 131 -14.23 0.57 -13.02
C ASN A 131 -13.55 1.62 -13.93
N VAL A 132 -14.23 2.70 -14.23
CA VAL A 132 -13.63 3.83 -14.97
C VAL A 132 -12.73 4.60 -14.02
N MET A 133 -11.49 4.81 -14.45
CA MET A 133 -10.54 5.61 -13.69
C MET A 133 -10.97 7.08 -13.68
N ASP A 134 -11.06 7.68 -12.50
CA ASP A 134 -11.18 9.12 -12.34
C ASP A 134 -9.79 9.75 -12.45
N LEU A 135 -9.52 10.39 -13.59
CA LEU A 135 -8.22 11.01 -13.86
C LEU A 135 -7.86 12.13 -12.88
N SER A 136 -8.86 12.78 -12.25
CA SER A 136 -8.61 13.80 -11.25
C SER A 136 -8.14 13.25 -9.93
N ARG A 137 -8.51 12.02 -9.62
CA ARG A 137 -8.15 11.30 -8.38
C ARG A 137 -6.99 10.34 -8.56
N GLY A 138 -6.71 9.90 -9.78
CA GLY A 138 -5.62 8.98 -10.12
C GLY A 138 -5.95 7.49 -9.91
N TYR A 139 -7.22 7.15 -9.65
CA TYR A 139 -7.69 5.77 -9.49
C TYR A 139 -9.17 5.64 -9.81
#